data_2fa3d2e8f8426ce2a2e6b9f38e803c1a
#
_entry.id   2fa3d2e8f8426ce2a2e6b9f38e803c1a
#
_cell.length_a   1.000
_cell.length_b   1.000
_cell.length_c   1.000
_cell.angle_alpha   90.00
_cell.angle_beta   90.00
_cell.angle_gamma   90.00
#
_symmetry.space_group_name_H-M   'P 1'
#
loop_
_entity.id
_entity.type
_entity.pdbx_description
1 polymer ?
#
loop_
_entity_poly.entity_id
_entity_poly.type
_entity_poly.pdbx_seq_one_letter_code
_entity_poly.pdbx_strand_id
1 'polypeptide(L)'
;MNARSESPSAPLPAAGPGAPPASGTPARPPLLRELLLVAALFLLYKGGRRLATGHREAALRNGHDVWELERLLRLPGEGAVQSLLLHGEGLVRLANTYYAAVHFPATLAFLVWLYLRRPVHYRWARRVLTAVTAAALVLHLAFPLAPPRMLAATGLVDTARVYGPSVYGPPETDTLSNQFAAMPSLHFGWALMVAIGLAVATRSRWRSLWLLHPLLTLLVIVGTANHFWLDAIVAAALLGTALATLRLPRSARRPRGAPTVPGRSDTAGETRKTAGTGTVGPGTGEAGVGEAGTGGTGTGGTGAGGERLVGTRR
;
A
#
# COMPACT_ATOMS: atom_id res chain seq x y z
N MET A 1 46.32 64.17 -43.46
CA MET A 1 46.81 62.79 -43.18
C MET A 1 46.37 62.45 -41.79
N ASN A 2 45.21 61.75 -41.74
CA ASN A 2 44.58 61.34 -40.46
C ASN A 2 44.86 59.86 -40.26
N ALA A 3 45.72 59.55 -39.32
CA ALA A 3 45.91 58.20 -38.84
C ALA A 3 44.84 57.87 -37.85
N ARG A 4 43.91 56.95 -38.20
CA ARG A 4 42.97 56.34 -37.29
C ARG A 4 43.71 55.28 -36.50
N SER A 5 43.75 55.50 -35.20
CA SER A 5 44.20 54.54 -34.22
C SER A 5 43.10 53.47 -34.04
N GLU A 6 43.34 52.26 -34.47
CA GLU A 6 42.49 51.09 -34.21
C GLU A 6 42.80 50.57 -32.77
N SER A 7 41.80 50.63 -31.92
CA SER A 7 41.84 49.99 -30.61
C SER A 7 41.67 48.49 -30.73
N PRO A 8 42.47 47.68 -30.06
CA PRO A 8 42.28 46.23 -30.09
C PRO A 8 41.01 45.81 -29.34
N SER A 9 40.17 45.02 -30.00
CA SER A 9 38.97 44.41 -29.45
C SER A 9 39.32 43.47 -28.30
N ALA A 10 38.73 43.74 -27.14
CA ALA A 10 38.81 42.85 -25.96
C ALA A 10 38.17 41.48 -26.26
N PRO A 11 38.78 40.37 -25.83
CA PRO A 11 38.19 39.04 -26.02
C PRO A 11 36.93 38.90 -25.15
N LEU A 12 35.85 38.35 -25.77
CA LEU A 12 34.60 38.00 -25.10
C LEU A 12 34.90 37.04 -23.95
N PRO A 13 34.24 37.22 -22.77
CA PRO A 13 34.39 36.29 -21.66
C PRO A 13 33.90 34.90 -22.08
N ALA A 14 34.73 33.89 -21.85
CA ALA A 14 34.39 32.50 -22.04
C ALA A 14 33.12 32.15 -21.27
N ALA A 15 32.15 31.51 -21.95
CA ALA A 15 30.95 31.00 -21.33
C ALA A 15 31.34 30.07 -20.16
N GLY A 16 31.03 30.47 -18.96
CA GLY A 16 31.23 29.66 -17.76
C GLY A 16 30.52 28.28 -17.88
N PRO A 17 31.00 27.24 -17.16
CA PRO A 17 30.42 25.93 -17.20
C PRO A 17 28.92 26.00 -16.89
N GLY A 18 28.11 25.54 -17.83
CA GLY A 18 26.66 25.64 -17.81
C GLY A 18 26.09 25.18 -16.47
N ALA A 19 25.17 25.96 -15.93
CA ALA A 19 24.42 25.63 -14.74
C ALA A 19 23.84 24.20 -14.87
N PRO A 20 23.92 23.34 -13.85
CA PRO A 20 23.36 21.99 -13.91
C PRO A 20 21.88 22.09 -14.28
N PRO A 21 21.38 21.22 -15.18
CA PRO A 21 20.00 21.29 -15.62
C PRO A 21 19.09 21.26 -14.39
N ALA A 22 18.23 22.27 -14.27
CA ALA A 22 17.24 22.36 -13.22
C ALA A 22 16.54 21.01 -13.10
N SER A 23 16.54 20.40 -11.93
CA SER A 23 15.90 19.12 -11.62
C SER A 23 14.41 19.26 -11.88
N GLY A 24 13.99 19.06 -13.13
CA GLY A 24 12.62 19.17 -13.58
C GLY A 24 11.74 18.25 -12.74
N THR A 25 10.63 18.78 -12.26
CA THR A 25 9.56 17.99 -11.62
C THR A 25 9.23 16.82 -12.55
N PRO A 26 9.27 15.56 -12.09
CA PRO A 26 9.06 14.42 -12.98
C PRO A 26 7.70 14.54 -13.66
N ALA A 27 7.72 14.64 -14.99
CA ALA A 27 6.53 14.87 -15.82
C ALA A 27 5.48 13.77 -15.54
N ARG A 28 4.23 14.19 -15.45
CA ARG A 28 3.09 13.27 -15.36
C ARG A 28 2.93 12.56 -16.69
N PRO A 29 2.60 11.26 -16.72
CA PRO A 29 2.29 10.58 -17.96
C PRO A 29 1.03 11.20 -18.62
N PRO A 30 0.95 11.23 -19.95
CA PRO A 30 -0.24 11.78 -20.63
C PRO A 30 -1.48 10.94 -20.30
N LEU A 31 -2.60 11.61 -20.01
CA LEU A 31 -3.88 10.97 -19.63
C LEU A 31 -4.35 9.95 -20.66
N LEU A 32 -4.21 10.27 -21.95
CA LEU A 32 -4.62 9.37 -23.04
C LEU A 32 -3.92 7.99 -22.91
N ARG A 33 -2.62 7.99 -22.62
CA ARG A 33 -1.86 6.73 -22.41
C ARG A 33 -2.41 5.94 -21.22
N GLU A 34 -2.80 6.63 -20.15
CA GLU A 34 -3.36 5.98 -18.95
C GLU A 34 -4.74 5.38 -19.26
N LEU A 35 -5.60 6.12 -19.97
CA LEU A 35 -6.90 5.62 -20.40
C LEU A 35 -6.79 4.43 -21.33
N LEU A 36 -5.86 4.47 -22.29
CA LEU A 36 -5.60 3.35 -23.20
C LEU A 36 -5.11 2.10 -22.43
N LEU A 37 -4.28 2.27 -21.41
CA LEU A 37 -3.84 1.16 -20.57
C LEU A 37 -5.01 0.51 -19.82
N VAL A 38 -5.88 1.32 -19.21
CA VAL A 38 -7.07 0.83 -18.50
C VAL A 38 -8.02 0.13 -19.48
N ALA A 39 -8.26 0.73 -20.65
CA ALA A 39 -9.10 0.14 -21.69
C ALA A 39 -8.51 -1.21 -22.19
N ALA A 40 -7.21 -1.28 -22.41
CA ALA A 40 -6.54 -2.51 -22.83
C ALA A 40 -6.66 -3.61 -21.78
N LEU A 41 -6.44 -3.30 -20.49
CA LEU A 41 -6.61 -4.25 -19.39
C LEU A 41 -8.07 -4.73 -19.27
N PHE A 42 -9.03 -3.83 -19.44
CA PHE A 42 -10.45 -4.17 -19.42
C PHE A 42 -10.86 -5.07 -20.60
N LEU A 43 -10.36 -4.77 -21.80
CA LEU A 43 -10.61 -5.61 -22.99
C LEU A 43 -9.96 -6.98 -22.85
N LEU A 44 -8.75 -7.02 -22.29
CA LEU A 44 -8.05 -8.28 -22.00
C LEU A 44 -8.82 -9.13 -20.99
N TYR A 45 -9.32 -8.48 -19.92
CA TYR A 45 -10.19 -9.13 -18.94
C TYR A 45 -11.47 -9.67 -19.59
N LYS A 46 -12.15 -8.88 -20.40
CA LYS A 46 -13.36 -9.33 -21.12
C LYS A 46 -13.09 -10.44 -22.12
N GLY A 47 -11.97 -10.39 -22.84
CA GLY A 47 -11.54 -11.44 -23.77
C GLY A 47 -11.22 -12.75 -23.04
N GLY A 48 -10.40 -12.67 -22.00
CA GLY A 48 -10.02 -13.82 -21.18
C GLY A 48 -11.24 -14.51 -20.57
N ARG A 49 -12.21 -13.73 -20.10
CA ARG A 49 -13.46 -14.27 -19.58
C ARG A 49 -14.26 -15.11 -20.58
N ARG A 50 -14.32 -14.69 -21.86
CA ARG A 50 -14.99 -15.48 -22.90
C ARG A 50 -14.31 -16.84 -23.12
N LEU A 51 -13.00 -16.91 -22.91
CA LEU A 51 -12.23 -18.16 -22.98
C LEU A 51 -12.45 -19.04 -21.74
N ALA A 52 -12.85 -18.47 -20.61
CA ALA A 52 -13.11 -19.21 -19.37
C ALA A 52 -14.54 -19.79 -19.29
N THR A 53 -15.44 -19.45 -20.23
CA THR A 53 -16.78 -20.03 -20.30
C THR A 53 -16.71 -21.53 -20.63
N GLY A 54 -17.36 -22.37 -19.81
CA GLY A 54 -17.36 -23.84 -19.97
C GLY A 54 -16.55 -24.61 -18.92
N HIS A 55 -15.81 -23.94 -18.04
CA HIS A 55 -14.97 -24.59 -17.04
C HIS A 55 -15.61 -24.70 -15.65
N ARG A 56 -16.95 -24.66 -15.55
CA ARG A 56 -17.68 -24.71 -14.27
C ARG A 56 -17.30 -25.92 -13.43
N GLU A 57 -17.30 -27.11 -14.02
CA GLU A 57 -16.94 -28.34 -13.30
C GLU A 57 -15.49 -28.32 -12.80
N ALA A 58 -14.57 -27.86 -13.64
CA ALA A 58 -13.17 -27.70 -13.23
C ALA A 58 -13.05 -26.71 -12.08
N ALA A 59 -13.76 -25.57 -12.15
CA ALA A 59 -13.75 -24.57 -11.10
C ALA A 59 -14.32 -25.08 -9.77
N LEU A 60 -15.36 -25.89 -9.80
CA LEU A 60 -15.94 -26.53 -8.61
C LEU A 60 -14.99 -27.58 -8.02
N ARG A 61 -14.36 -28.42 -8.86
CA ARG A 61 -13.34 -29.39 -8.40
C ARG A 61 -12.16 -28.64 -7.74
N ASN A 62 -11.59 -27.67 -8.43
CA ASN A 62 -10.49 -26.87 -7.88
C ASN A 62 -10.89 -26.17 -6.57
N GLY A 63 -12.15 -25.70 -6.47
CA GLY A 63 -12.68 -25.11 -5.25
C GLY A 63 -12.70 -26.10 -4.09
N HIS A 64 -13.11 -27.33 -4.34
CA HIS A 64 -13.09 -28.40 -3.34
C HIS A 64 -11.66 -28.74 -2.91
N ASP A 65 -10.73 -28.88 -3.87
CA ASP A 65 -9.33 -29.17 -3.60
C ASP A 65 -8.66 -28.06 -2.75
N VAL A 66 -8.96 -26.78 -3.04
CA VAL A 66 -8.48 -25.65 -2.25
C VAL A 66 -9.07 -25.67 -0.85
N TRP A 67 -10.36 -25.94 -0.71
CA TRP A 67 -11.01 -26.07 0.59
C TRP A 67 -10.40 -27.18 1.44
N GLU A 68 -10.14 -28.37 0.85
CA GLU A 68 -9.45 -29.47 1.53
C GLU A 68 -8.03 -29.10 1.93
N LEU A 69 -7.29 -28.41 1.04
CA LEU A 69 -5.94 -27.94 1.31
C LEU A 69 -5.90 -26.99 2.50
N GLU A 70 -6.86 -26.04 2.61
CA GLU A 70 -6.95 -25.13 3.75
C GLU A 70 -7.17 -25.87 5.08
N ARG A 71 -8.00 -26.90 5.05
CA ARG A 71 -8.23 -27.77 6.21
C ARG A 71 -6.98 -28.55 6.59
N LEU A 72 -6.25 -29.09 5.60
CA LEU A 72 -4.97 -29.77 5.81
C LEU A 72 -3.94 -28.82 6.43
N LEU A 73 -3.88 -27.59 5.95
CA LEU A 73 -3.01 -26.52 6.47
C LEU A 73 -3.51 -25.95 7.81
N ARG A 74 -4.68 -26.40 8.29
CA ARG A 74 -5.32 -25.92 9.53
C ARG A 74 -5.54 -24.41 9.53
N LEU A 75 -5.87 -23.82 8.38
CA LEU A 75 -6.27 -22.42 8.32
C LEU A 75 -7.60 -22.23 9.07
N PRO A 76 -7.86 -21.02 9.60
CA PRO A 76 -9.13 -20.71 10.26
C PRO A 76 -10.30 -20.98 9.31
N GLY A 77 -11.34 -21.67 9.77
CA GLY A 77 -12.52 -21.91 8.93
C GLY A 77 -13.25 -20.61 8.62
N GLU A 78 -13.60 -20.41 7.35
CA GLU A 78 -14.36 -19.24 6.87
C GLU A 78 -15.71 -19.09 7.60
N GLY A 79 -16.30 -20.22 8.00
CA GLY A 79 -17.56 -20.26 8.74
C GLY A 79 -17.50 -19.51 10.07
N ALA A 80 -16.34 -19.47 10.73
CA ALA A 80 -16.17 -18.70 11.96
C ALA A 80 -16.26 -17.19 11.68
N VAL A 81 -15.68 -16.70 10.59
CA VAL A 81 -15.77 -15.30 10.18
C VAL A 81 -17.18 -14.98 9.67
N GLN A 82 -17.77 -15.89 8.87
CA GLN A 82 -19.13 -15.70 8.38
C GLN A 82 -20.16 -15.65 9.53
N SER A 83 -20.03 -16.51 10.53
CA SER A 83 -20.96 -16.52 11.67
C SER A 83 -20.97 -15.17 12.40
N LEU A 84 -19.81 -14.49 12.51
CA LEU A 84 -19.75 -13.14 13.09
C LEU A 84 -20.56 -12.12 12.28
N LEU A 85 -20.53 -12.22 10.94
CA LEU A 85 -21.33 -11.34 10.09
C LEU A 85 -22.83 -11.65 10.21
N LEU A 86 -23.20 -12.93 10.32
CA LEU A 86 -24.59 -13.39 10.35
C LEU A 86 -25.31 -13.05 11.65
N HIS A 87 -24.64 -12.48 12.67
CA HIS A 87 -25.33 -12.01 13.89
C HIS A 87 -26.29 -10.85 13.64
N GLY A 88 -26.20 -10.17 12.50
CA GLY A 88 -27.11 -9.07 12.17
C GLY A 88 -27.20 -8.81 10.67
N GLU A 89 -28.42 -8.76 10.14
CA GLU A 89 -28.68 -8.48 8.72
C GLU A 89 -28.01 -7.17 8.24
N GLY A 90 -28.01 -6.13 9.06
CA GLY A 90 -27.39 -4.86 8.73
C GLY A 90 -25.87 -4.99 8.53
N LEU A 91 -25.21 -5.83 9.34
CA LEU A 91 -23.77 -6.09 9.22
C LEU A 91 -23.45 -6.85 7.93
N VAL A 92 -24.24 -7.86 7.58
CA VAL A 92 -24.11 -8.61 6.33
C VAL A 92 -24.30 -7.70 5.12
N ARG A 93 -25.35 -6.87 5.11
CA ARG A 93 -25.63 -5.92 4.04
C ARG A 93 -24.51 -4.89 3.90
N LEU A 94 -23.96 -4.41 5.02
CA LEU A 94 -22.80 -3.51 5.01
C LEU A 94 -21.58 -4.19 4.42
N ALA A 95 -21.29 -5.44 4.79
CA ALA A 95 -20.18 -6.22 4.24
C ALA A 95 -20.35 -6.45 2.72
N ASN A 96 -21.53 -6.84 2.27
CA ASN A 96 -21.83 -7.01 0.84
C ASN A 96 -21.70 -5.69 0.08
N THR A 97 -22.18 -4.56 0.66
CA THR A 97 -22.05 -3.24 0.06
C THR A 97 -20.58 -2.81 -0.01
N TYR A 98 -19.81 -3.05 1.05
CA TYR A 98 -18.38 -2.81 1.05
C TYR A 98 -17.68 -3.58 -0.07
N TYR A 99 -17.97 -4.88 -0.18
CA TYR A 99 -17.44 -5.73 -1.24
C TYR A 99 -17.77 -5.18 -2.64
N ALA A 100 -19.02 -4.77 -2.84
CA ALA A 100 -19.50 -4.30 -4.12
C ALA A 100 -18.97 -2.91 -4.51
N ALA A 101 -18.86 -1.99 -3.54
CA ALA A 101 -18.75 -0.57 -3.81
C ALA A 101 -17.42 0.08 -3.41
N VAL A 102 -16.64 -0.50 -2.48
CA VAL A 102 -15.48 0.23 -1.91
C VAL A 102 -14.20 0.01 -2.72
N HIS A 103 -14.00 -1.19 -3.21
CA HIS A 103 -12.74 -1.61 -3.84
C HIS A 103 -12.31 -0.72 -5.02
N PHE A 104 -13.17 -0.55 -6.04
CA PHE A 104 -12.85 0.25 -7.22
C PHE A 104 -12.68 1.74 -6.91
N PRO A 105 -13.63 2.40 -6.21
CA PRO A 105 -13.48 3.81 -5.87
C PRO A 105 -12.26 4.10 -4.99
N ALA A 106 -11.93 3.25 -4.01
CA ALA A 106 -10.76 3.43 -3.17
C ALA A 106 -9.46 3.35 -3.98
N THR A 107 -9.34 2.35 -4.86
CA THR A 107 -8.17 2.21 -5.73
C THR A 107 -8.08 3.36 -6.73
N LEU A 108 -9.19 3.79 -7.31
CA LEU A 108 -9.22 4.94 -8.21
C LEU A 108 -8.82 6.23 -7.50
N ALA A 109 -9.40 6.50 -6.33
CA ALA A 109 -9.06 7.67 -5.52
C ALA A 109 -7.57 7.69 -5.15
N PHE A 110 -7.02 6.55 -4.75
CA PHE A 110 -5.59 6.38 -4.49
C PHE A 110 -4.74 6.71 -5.71
N LEU A 111 -5.07 6.15 -6.88
CA LEU A 111 -4.31 6.40 -8.10
C LEU A 111 -4.42 7.87 -8.55
N VAL A 112 -5.60 8.47 -8.49
CA VAL A 112 -5.81 9.89 -8.81
C VAL A 112 -5.01 10.78 -7.85
N TRP A 113 -5.06 10.49 -6.55
CA TRP A 113 -4.28 11.23 -5.56
C TRP A 113 -2.77 11.12 -5.82
N LEU A 114 -2.25 9.94 -6.12
CA LEU A 114 -0.84 9.77 -6.49
C LEU A 114 -0.49 10.51 -7.78
N TYR A 115 -1.34 10.43 -8.80
CA TYR A 115 -1.15 11.12 -10.07
C TYR A 115 -1.01 12.63 -9.88
N LEU A 116 -1.90 13.21 -9.06
CA LEU A 116 -1.93 14.64 -8.80
C LEU A 116 -0.80 15.10 -7.87
N ARG A 117 -0.48 14.33 -6.86
CA ARG A 117 0.41 14.76 -5.76
C ARG A 117 1.79 14.10 -5.76
N ARG A 118 1.93 12.90 -6.32
CA ARG A 118 3.12 12.06 -6.23
C ARG A 118 3.43 11.29 -7.54
N PRO A 119 3.75 11.95 -8.65
CA PRO A 119 3.84 11.32 -9.97
C PRO A 119 4.86 10.17 -10.06
N VAL A 120 5.93 10.19 -9.26
CA VAL A 120 6.89 9.07 -9.21
C VAL A 120 6.26 7.84 -8.56
N HIS A 121 5.55 8.03 -7.43
CA HIS A 121 4.83 6.95 -6.75
C HIS A 121 3.68 6.43 -7.60
N TYR A 122 2.99 7.31 -8.35
CA TYR A 122 1.96 6.92 -9.30
C TYR A 122 2.48 5.93 -10.34
N ARG A 123 3.57 6.26 -11.03
CA ARG A 123 4.16 5.38 -12.04
C ARG A 123 4.57 4.03 -11.48
N TRP A 124 5.10 4.02 -10.27
CA TRP A 124 5.44 2.79 -9.57
C TRP A 124 4.20 1.97 -9.20
N ALA A 125 3.23 2.57 -8.50
CA ALA A 125 2.01 1.90 -8.07
C ALA A 125 1.22 1.33 -9.25
N ARG A 126 1.08 2.10 -10.34
CA ARG A 126 0.46 1.66 -11.57
C ARG A 126 1.13 0.41 -12.15
N ARG A 127 2.48 0.41 -12.25
CA ARG A 127 3.22 -0.76 -12.78
C ARG A 127 3.00 -1.99 -11.92
N VAL A 128 3.03 -1.84 -10.61
CA VAL A 128 2.77 -2.94 -9.67
C VAL A 128 1.35 -3.46 -9.83
N LEU A 129 0.34 -2.59 -9.80
CA LEU A 129 -1.06 -2.98 -9.99
C LEU A 129 -1.29 -3.66 -11.35
N THR A 130 -0.72 -3.11 -12.42
CA THR A 130 -0.82 -3.72 -13.76
C THR A 130 -0.19 -5.11 -13.77
N ALA A 131 0.99 -5.30 -13.18
CA ALA A 131 1.67 -6.60 -13.14
C ALA A 131 0.89 -7.63 -12.33
N VAL A 132 0.39 -7.23 -11.14
CA VAL A 132 -0.44 -8.11 -10.30
C VAL A 132 -1.74 -8.48 -11.00
N THR A 133 -2.42 -7.51 -11.64
CA THR A 133 -3.66 -7.77 -12.36
C THR A 133 -3.44 -8.68 -13.57
N ALA A 134 -2.37 -8.47 -14.33
CA ALA A 134 -2.03 -9.33 -15.47
C ALA A 134 -1.70 -10.76 -15.01
N ALA A 135 -0.90 -10.93 -13.96
CA ALA A 135 -0.58 -12.23 -13.40
C ALA A 135 -1.82 -12.93 -12.84
N ALA A 136 -2.69 -12.19 -12.15
CA ALA A 136 -3.96 -12.72 -11.66
C ALA A 136 -4.85 -13.19 -12.82
N LEU A 137 -4.94 -12.41 -13.91
CA LEU A 137 -5.72 -12.80 -15.07
C LEU A 137 -5.21 -14.12 -15.69
N VAL A 138 -3.89 -14.28 -15.80
CA VAL A 138 -3.29 -15.54 -16.26
C VAL A 138 -3.68 -16.69 -15.35
N LEU A 139 -3.61 -16.50 -14.02
CA LEU A 139 -4.00 -17.53 -13.07
C LEU A 139 -5.49 -17.85 -13.12
N HIS A 140 -6.38 -16.87 -13.26
CA HIS A 140 -7.82 -17.08 -13.42
C HIS A 140 -8.15 -17.92 -14.65
N LEU A 141 -7.35 -17.80 -15.72
CA LEU A 141 -7.53 -18.60 -16.93
C LEU A 141 -6.93 -20.01 -16.80
N ALA A 142 -5.76 -20.11 -16.16
CA ALA A 142 -5.05 -21.38 -16.00
C ALA A 142 -5.66 -22.26 -14.90
N PHE A 143 -6.22 -21.63 -13.85
CA PHE A 143 -6.78 -22.29 -12.68
C PHE A 143 -8.13 -21.65 -12.31
N PRO A 144 -9.20 -21.92 -13.04
CA PRO A 144 -10.53 -21.44 -12.70
C PRO A 144 -10.92 -21.98 -11.32
N LEU A 145 -11.37 -21.11 -10.41
CA LEU A 145 -11.69 -21.46 -9.03
C LEU A 145 -13.06 -20.93 -8.64
N ALA A 146 -13.96 -21.84 -8.24
CA ALA A 146 -15.24 -21.46 -7.65
C ALA A 146 -15.04 -20.96 -6.21
N PRO A 147 -15.69 -19.85 -5.82
CA PRO A 147 -15.61 -19.32 -4.46
C PRO A 147 -16.34 -20.23 -3.47
N PRO A 148 -16.02 -20.13 -2.14
CA PRO A 148 -16.62 -20.97 -1.09
C PRO A 148 -18.15 -21.01 -1.12
N ARG A 149 -18.82 -19.89 -1.39
CA ARG A 149 -20.30 -19.80 -1.43
C ARG A 149 -20.96 -20.70 -2.48
N MET A 150 -20.21 -21.17 -3.47
CA MET A 150 -20.71 -22.04 -4.54
C MET A 150 -20.54 -23.54 -4.22
N LEU A 151 -19.83 -23.88 -3.15
CA LEU A 151 -19.53 -25.24 -2.76
C LEU A 151 -20.49 -25.69 -1.65
N ALA A 152 -21.38 -26.61 -1.95
CA ALA A 152 -22.32 -27.15 -0.95
C ALA A 152 -21.59 -27.78 0.26
N ALA A 153 -20.42 -28.37 0.02
CA ALA A 153 -19.62 -29.03 1.06
C ALA A 153 -19.12 -28.07 2.16
N THR A 154 -19.00 -26.76 1.87
CA THR A 154 -18.53 -25.77 2.85
C THR A 154 -19.60 -25.41 3.89
N GLY A 155 -20.87 -25.62 3.59
CA GLY A 155 -22.01 -25.19 4.41
C GLY A 155 -22.16 -23.67 4.54
N LEU A 156 -21.44 -22.89 3.74
CA LEU A 156 -21.44 -21.42 3.80
C LEU A 156 -22.64 -20.83 3.04
N VAL A 157 -23.16 -19.73 3.58
CA VAL A 157 -24.26 -18.97 2.99
C VAL A 157 -23.74 -18.01 1.93
N ASP A 158 -24.38 -18.00 0.75
CA ASP A 158 -24.20 -16.92 -0.22
C ASP A 158 -24.89 -15.65 0.29
N THR A 159 -24.15 -14.86 1.04
CA THR A 159 -24.68 -13.67 1.74
C THR A 159 -25.20 -12.62 0.77
N ALA A 160 -24.59 -12.47 -0.40
CA ALA A 160 -25.03 -11.50 -1.39
C ALA A 160 -26.38 -11.90 -2.01
N ARG A 161 -26.61 -13.19 -2.22
CA ARG A 161 -27.87 -13.72 -2.74
C ARG A 161 -29.00 -13.62 -1.71
N VAL A 162 -28.69 -13.90 -0.42
CA VAL A 162 -29.71 -13.95 0.63
C VAL A 162 -30.07 -12.56 1.15
N TYR A 163 -29.06 -11.71 1.39
CA TYR A 163 -29.23 -10.42 2.07
C TYR A 163 -29.06 -9.22 1.15
N GLY A 164 -28.48 -9.38 -0.06
CA GLY A 164 -28.11 -8.30 -0.98
C GLY A 164 -27.09 -7.30 -0.38
N PRO A 165 -26.66 -6.32 -1.17
CA PRO A 165 -26.74 -6.30 -2.62
C PRO A 165 -25.83 -7.35 -3.26
N SER A 166 -26.25 -7.94 -4.39
CA SER A 166 -25.43 -8.84 -5.18
C SER A 166 -24.84 -8.10 -6.39
N VAL A 167 -23.54 -8.28 -6.62
CA VAL A 167 -22.85 -7.83 -7.85
C VAL A 167 -22.84 -8.90 -8.93
N TYR A 168 -23.33 -10.10 -8.59
CA TYR A 168 -23.36 -11.26 -9.45
C TYR A 168 -24.80 -11.55 -9.87
N GLY A 169 -25.00 -11.80 -11.16
CA GLY A 169 -26.21 -12.41 -11.67
C GLY A 169 -26.26 -13.92 -11.41
N PRO A 170 -27.33 -14.61 -11.84
CA PRO A 170 -27.35 -16.07 -11.83
C PRO A 170 -26.14 -16.61 -12.61
N PRO A 171 -25.44 -17.64 -12.08
CA PRO A 171 -24.20 -18.16 -12.69
C PRO A 171 -24.33 -18.57 -14.15
N GLU A 172 -25.54 -18.96 -14.55
CA GLU A 172 -25.85 -19.42 -15.90
C GLU A 172 -26.00 -18.28 -16.91
N THR A 173 -26.43 -17.10 -16.46
CA THR A 173 -26.78 -15.94 -17.30
C THR A 173 -25.89 -14.73 -17.07
N ASP A 174 -25.08 -14.75 -16.02
CA ASP A 174 -24.20 -13.61 -15.69
C ASP A 174 -23.13 -13.42 -16.77
N THR A 175 -23.35 -12.42 -17.61
CA THR A 175 -22.39 -12.01 -18.65
C THR A 175 -21.43 -10.90 -18.20
N LEU A 176 -21.56 -10.36 -17.01
CA LEU A 176 -20.79 -9.20 -16.55
C LEU A 176 -19.61 -9.56 -15.63
N SER A 177 -19.73 -10.60 -14.82
CA SER A 177 -18.70 -11.00 -13.85
C SER A 177 -18.19 -12.42 -14.07
N ASN A 178 -16.91 -12.68 -13.83
CA ASN A 178 -16.35 -14.02 -13.81
C ASN A 178 -16.42 -14.58 -12.39
N GLN A 179 -17.46 -15.37 -12.13
CA GLN A 179 -17.69 -15.96 -10.80
C GLN A 179 -16.69 -17.07 -10.44
N PHE A 180 -15.92 -17.57 -11.43
CA PHE A 180 -14.92 -18.64 -11.27
C PHE A 180 -13.49 -18.11 -11.20
N ALA A 181 -13.31 -16.85 -10.83
CA ALA A 181 -12.02 -16.17 -10.69
C ALA A 181 -11.73 -15.83 -9.21
N ALA A 182 -11.86 -16.82 -8.31
CA ALA A 182 -11.64 -16.58 -6.90
C ALA A 182 -10.15 -16.41 -6.58
N MET A 183 -9.25 -17.22 -7.13
CA MET A 183 -7.82 -17.17 -6.85
C MET A 183 -7.01 -16.62 -8.03
N PRO A 184 -6.20 -15.60 -7.81
CA PRO A 184 -5.98 -14.84 -6.58
C PRO A 184 -7.02 -13.75 -6.34
N SER A 185 -7.25 -13.35 -5.07
CA SER A 185 -8.16 -12.27 -4.75
C SER A 185 -7.61 -10.89 -5.14
N LEU A 186 -8.12 -10.33 -6.23
CA LEU A 186 -7.77 -8.97 -6.64
C LEU A 186 -8.30 -7.91 -5.67
N HIS A 187 -9.43 -8.15 -5.00
CA HIS A 187 -9.95 -7.26 -3.96
C HIS A 187 -8.92 -7.05 -2.85
N PHE A 188 -8.39 -8.14 -2.33
CA PHE A 188 -7.37 -8.09 -1.29
C PHE A 188 -6.03 -7.54 -1.82
N GLY A 189 -5.56 -8.04 -2.96
CA GLY A 189 -4.28 -7.62 -3.53
C GLY A 189 -4.21 -6.11 -3.82
N TRP A 190 -5.28 -5.52 -4.35
CA TRP A 190 -5.35 -4.09 -4.60
C TRP A 190 -5.51 -3.29 -3.31
N ALA A 191 -6.33 -3.75 -2.36
CA ALA A 191 -6.46 -3.11 -1.05
C ALA A 191 -5.10 -3.06 -0.32
N LEU A 192 -4.34 -4.15 -0.37
CA LEU A 192 -3.00 -4.24 0.21
C LEU A 192 -2.02 -3.29 -0.51
N MET A 193 -2.08 -3.20 -1.84
CA MET A 193 -1.27 -2.25 -2.61
C MET A 193 -1.63 -0.80 -2.28
N VAL A 194 -2.90 -0.46 -2.12
CA VAL A 194 -3.36 0.87 -1.68
C VAL A 194 -2.75 1.21 -0.32
N ALA A 195 -2.83 0.30 0.65
CA ALA A 195 -2.28 0.51 2.00
C ALA A 195 -0.75 0.71 1.97
N ILE A 196 -0.02 -0.16 1.26
CA ILE A 196 1.43 -0.05 1.11
C ILE A 196 1.80 1.25 0.40
N GLY A 197 1.11 1.57 -0.69
CA GLY A 197 1.35 2.77 -1.47
C GLY A 197 1.12 4.05 -0.69
N LEU A 198 0.05 4.12 0.10
CA LEU A 198 -0.21 5.24 1.02
C LEU A 198 0.81 5.31 2.14
N ALA A 199 1.18 4.19 2.76
CA ALA A 199 2.19 4.14 3.82
C ALA A 199 3.56 4.62 3.33
N VAL A 200 3.92 4.31 2.07
CA VAL A 200 5.18 4.73 1.46
C VAL A 200 5.13 6.19 0.99
N ALA A 201 3.98 6.63 0.44
CA ALA A 201 3.82 7.99 -0.09
C ALA A 201 3.55 9.04 0.99
N THR A 202 3.02 8.64 2.16
CA THR A 202 2.75 9.54 3.30
C THR A 202 3.82 9.40 4.37
N ARG A 203 4.11 10.52 5.06
CA ARG A 203 5.08 10.57 6.18
C ARG A 203 4.38 10.61 7.53
N SER A 204 3.11 10.29 7.57
CA SER A 204 2.34 10.31 8.81
C SER A 204 2.84 9.24 9.79
N ARG A 205 2.86 9.58 11.09
CA ARG A 205 3.04 8.58 12.16
C ARG A 205 1.91 7.55 12.20
N TRP A 206 0.75 7.90 11.66
CA TRP A 206 -0.44 7.07 11.57
C TRP A 206 -0.48 6.18 10.31
N ARG A 207 0.65 6.05 9.59
CA ARG A 207 0.71 5.27 8.33
C ARG A 207 0.29 3.81 8.47
N SER A 208 0.40 3.23 9.67
CA SER A 208 -0.06 1.86 9.95
C SER A 208 -1.58 1.72 9.88
N LEU A 209 -2.35 2.80 10.09
CA LEU A 209 -3.81 2.76 9.96
C LEU A 209 -4.28 2.42 8.54
N TRP A 210 -3.46 2.66 7.53
CA TRP A 210 -3.77 2.23 6.17
C TRP A 210 -3.92 0.71 6.04
N LEU A 211 -3.30 -0.07 6.94
CA LEU A 211 -3.43 -1.53 6.98
C LEU A 211 -4.82 -2.00 7.42
N LEU A 212 -5.64 -1.12 8.02
CA LEU A 212 -7.03 -1.44 8.34
C LEU A 212 -7.86 -1.71 7.08
N HIS A 213 -7.53 -1.04 5.95
CA HIS A 213 -8.23 -1.25 4.68
C HIS A 213 -8.09 -2.69 4.15
N PRO A 214 -6.89 -3.25 3.93
CA PRO A 214 -6.77 -4.65 3.50
C PRO A 214 -7.24 -5.64 4.57
N LEU A 215 -7.09 -5.33 5.87
CA LEU A 215 -7.62 -6.18 6.93
C LEU A 215 -9.15 -6.28 6.87
N LEU A 216 -9.83 -5.14 6.77
CA LEU A 216 -11.28 -5.11 6.61
C LEU A 216 -11.72 -5.80 5.32
N THR A 217 -10.99 -5.55 4.21
CA THR A 217 -11.27 -6.22 2.94
C THR A 217 -11.15 -7.73 3.08
N LEU A 218 -10.12 -8.24 3.77
CA LEU A 218 -9.91 -9.65 4.02
C LEU A 218 -11.08 -10.26 4.81
N LEU A 219 -11.48 -9.62 5.91
CA LEU A 219 -12.62 -10.08 6.71
C LEU A 219 -13.93 -10.09 5.91
N VAL A 220 -14.14 -9.09 5.07
CA VAL A 220 -15.32 -9.00 4.21
C VAL A 220 -15.31 -10.11 3.15
N ILE A 221 -14.22 -10.31 2.40
CA ILE A 221 -14.20 -11.30 1.32
C ILE A 221 -14.32 -12.74 1.82
N VAL A 222 -13.76 -13.03 3.00
CA VAL A 222 -13.85 -14.34 3.65
C VAL A 222 -15.24 -14.51 4.29
N GLY A 223 -15.69 -13.55 5.09
CA GLY A 223 -16.97 -13.62 5.80
C GLY A 223 -18.19 -13.62 4.88
N THR A 224 -18.09 -13.03 3.69
CA THR A 224 -19.12 -13.11 2.65
C THR A 224 -19.01 -14.35 1.77
N ALA A 225 -18.07 -15.28 2.08
CA ALA A 225 -17.78 -16.50 1.34
C ALA A 225 -17.45 -16.27 -0.15
N ASN A 226 -16.91 -15.10 -0.49
CA ASN A 226 -16.47 -14.79 -1.85
C ASN A 226 -15.07 -15.32 -2.14
N HIS A 227 -14.24 -15.53 -1.11
CA HIS A 227 -12.85 -15.96 -1.24
C HIS A 227 -12.44 -16.90 -0.12
N PHE A 228 -11.51 -17.79 -0.43
CA PHE A 228 -10.71 -18.57 0.52
C PHE A 228 -9.58 -17.71 1.12
N TRP A 229 -9.02 -18.14 2.24
CA TRP A 229 -7.80 -17.53 2.79
C TRP A 229 -6.61 -17.66 1.83
N LEU A 230 -6.50 -18.80 1.16
CA LEU A 230 -5.44 -19.04 0.16
C LEU A 230 -5.52 -18.06 -1.00
N ASP A 231 -6.70 -17.60 -1.40
CA ASP A 231 -6.85 -16.59 -2.45
C ASP A 231 -6.14 -15.29 -2.08
N ALA A 232 -6.24 -14.90 -0.80
CA ALA A 232 -5.57 -13.71 -0.27
C ALA A 232 -4.06 -13.95 -0.10
N ILE A 233 -3.65 -15.12 0.35
CA ILE A 233 -2.23 -15.49 0.48
C ILE A 233 -1.54 -15.45 -0.88
N VAL A 234 -2.14 -16.05 -1.91
CA VAL A 234 -1.61 -16.03 -3.28
C VAL A 234 -1.56 -14.60 -3.82
N ALA A 235 -2.59 -13.78 -3.57
CA ALA A 235 -2.59 -12.38 -3.95
C ALA A 235 -1.47 -11.58 -3.25
N ALA A 236 -1.23 -11.84 -1.96
CA ALA A 236 -0.11 -11.23 -1.21
C ALA A 236 1.24 -11.66 -1.77
N ALA A 237 1.42 -12.93 -2.12
CA ALA A 237 2.65 -13.46 -2.71
C ALA A 237 2.94 -12.83 -4.07
N LEU A 238 1.93 -12.72 -4.94
CA LEU A 238 2.05 -12.04 -6.24
C LEU A 238 2.43 -10.56 -6.06
N LEU A 239 1.75 -9.87 -5.14
CA LEU A 239 2.08 -8.47 -4.84
C LEU A 239 3.49 -8.35 -4.27
N GLY A 240 3.90 -9.22 -3.35
CA GLY A 240 5.25 -9.24 -2.81
C GLY A 240 6.31 -9.42 -3.89
N THR A 241 6.08 -10.34 -4.83
CA THR A 241 6.95 -10.57 -6.00
C THR A 241 7.01 -9.34 -6.89
N ALA A 242 5.86 -8.72 -7.19
CA ALA A 242 5.81 -7.49 -7.99
C ALA A 242 6.54 -6.32 -7.31
N LEU A 243 6.41 -6.18 -5.99
CA LEU A 243 7.10 -5.16 -5.21
C LEU A 243 8.63 -5.39 -5.14
N ALA A 244 9.06 -6.65 -5.08
CA ALA A 244 10.48 -7.00 -5.07
C ALA A 244 11.15 -6.72 -6.41
N THR A 245 10.44 -6.97 -7.52
CA THR A 245 10.94 -6.76 -8.89
C THR A 245 10.79 -5.31 -9.36
N LEU A 246 9.65 -4.69 -9.11
CA LEU A 246 9.32 -3.32 -9.52
C LEU A 246 9.59 -2.31 -8.41
N ARG A 247 10.85 -2.13 -8.06
CA ARG A 247 11.26 -1.27 -6.93
C ARG A 247 10.94 0.21 -7.16
N LEU A 248 10.53 0.88 -6.09
CA LEU A 248 10.37 2.34 -6.12
C LEU A 248 11.72 3.01 -6.34
N PRO A 249 11.85 3.98 -7.28
CA PRO A 249 13.09 4.69 -7.54
C PRO A 249 13.65 5.36 -6.27
N ARG A 250 14.97 5.29 -6.09
CA ARG A 250 15.67 5.87 -4.92
C ARG A 250 15.39 7.36 -4.75
N SER A 251 15.23 8.11 -5.84
CA SER A 251 14.87 9.52 -5.82
C SER A 251 13.55 9.83 -5.12
N ALA A 252 12.60 8.90 -5.15
CA ALA A 252 11.32 9.02 -4.45
C ALA A 252 11.43 8.74 -2.94
N ARG A 253 12.47 8.00 -2.52
CA ARG A 253 12.73 7.66 -1.11
C ARG A 253 13.43 8.78 -0.35
N ARG A 254 14.12 9.72 -1.04
CA ARG A 254 14.81 10.84 -0.41
C ARG A 254 13.80 11.88 0.12
N PRO A 255 14.01 12.41 1.32
CA PRO A 255 13.24 13.54 1.85
C PRO A 255 13.34 14.75 0.91
N ARG A 256 12.20 15.34 0.52
CA ARG A 256 12.18 16.68 -0.03
C ARG A 256 12.63 17.61 1.10
N GLY A 257 13.84 18.17 1.02
CA GLY A 257 14.35 19.10 2.02
C GLY A 257 15.57 18.62 2.80
N ALA A 258 16.27 17.56 2.40
CA ALA A 258 17.64 17.40 2.86
C ALA A 258 18.45 18.58 2.28
N PRO A 259 19.03 19.47 3.11
CA PRO A 259 19.89 20.53 2.60
C PRO A 259 21.02 19.86 1.82
N THR A 260 21.21 20.29 0.58
CA THR A 260 22.46 20.08 -0.13
C THR A 260 23.51 20.77 0.70
N VAL A 261 24.33 20.01 1.40
CA VAL A 261 25.57 20.54 2.02
C VAL A 261 26.35 21.12 0.85
N PRO A 262 26.58 22.46 0.83
CA PRO A 262 27.49 23.04 -0.15
C PRO A 262 28.83 22.35 0.05
N GLY A 263 29.39 21.85 -1.05
CA GLY A 263 30.72 21.25 -1.03
C GLY A 263 31.69 22.20 -0.28
N ARG A 264 32.30 21.67 0.75
CA ARG A 264 33.43 22.27 1.44
C ARG A 264 34.49 22.45 0.36
N SER A 265 34.62 23.69 -0.12
CA SER A 265 35.75 24.08 -0.94
C SER A 265 36.99 23.98 -0.03
N ASP A 266 37.78 22.94 -0.27
CA ASP A 266 39.16 22.85 0.23
C ASP A 266 39.95 23.97 -0.42
N THR A 267 39.99 25.12 0.23
CA THR A 267 41.07 26.10 0.04
C THR A 267 42.23 25.70 0.95
N ALA A 268 43.04 24.81 0.45
CA ALA A 268 44.42 24.68 0.88
C ALA A 268 45.22 25.89 0.31
N GLY A 269 45.88 26.59 1.12
CA GLY A 269 46.79 27.69 0.71
C GLY A 269 47.03 28.58 1.91
N GLU A 270 48.01 28.41 2.52
CA GLU A 270 49.35 28.98 2.47
C GLU A 270 49.81 29.47 3.85
N THR A 271 50.76 28.77 4.34
CA THR A 271 51.69 29.05 5.42
C THR A 271 52.25 30.46 5.34
N ARG A 272 52.15 31.22 6.44
CA ARG A 272 53.17 32.21 6.76
C ARG A 272 53.51 32.22 8.24
N LYS A 273 54.72 31.82 8.49
CA LYS A 273 55.52 31.79 9.68
C LYS A 273 55.81 33.20 10.15
N THR A 274 55.50 33.59 11.38
CA THR A 274 56.33 34.55 12.14
C THR A 274 56.30 34.19 13.62
N ALA A 275 57.46 34.10 14.15
CA ALA A 275 57.81 33.81 15.51
C ALA A 275 57.49 35.01 16.43
N GLY A 276 57.16 34.72 17.67
CA GLY A 276 57.03 35.74 18.72
C GLY A 276 56.96 35.12 20.10
N THR A 277 58.00 35.05 20.76
CA THR A 277 58.34 34.76 22.16
C THR A 277 57.45 35.46 23.19
N GLY A 278 57.17 34.85 24.32
CA GLY A 278 56.68 35.48 25.56
C GLY A 278 55.98 34.59 26.54
N THR A 279 56.73 33.95 27.40
CA THR A 279 56.80 33.92 28.88
C THR A 279 55.51 33.76 29.71
N VAL A 280 55.43 32.66 30.42
CA VAL A 280 55.36 32.41 31.88
C VAL A 280 54.15 32.95 32.68
N GLY A 281 53.54 32.06 33.44
CA GLY A 281 52.97 32.24 34.76
C GLY A 281 51.81 31.35 35.12
N PRO A 282 51.88 30.63 36.24
CA PRO A 282 50.86 29.69 36.67
C PRO A 282 49.91 30.25 37.74
N GLY A 283 48.74 29.78 37.87
CA GLY A 283 47.78 30.07 38.95
C GLY A 283 46.73 28.97 39.00
N THR A 284 46.88 28.06 39.81
CA THR A 284 46.32 27.57 41.07
C THR A 284 44.87 27.96 41.39
N GLY A 285 44.13 26.98 41.81
CA GLY A 285 42.95 27.06 42.67
C GLY A 285 41.66 26.66 41.98
N GLU A 286 40.85 25.90 42.50
CA GLU A 286 40.53 25.16 43.70
C GLU A 286 39.17 24.46 43.48
N ALA A 287 38.98 23.45 44.19
CA ALA A 287 37.84 22.52 44.26
C ALA A 287 36.54 23.17 44.75
N GLY A 288 35.42 22.60 44.35
CA GLY A 288 34.10 22.86 44.93
C GLY A 288 33.23 21.64 44.83
N VAL A 289 33.19 20.89 45.91
CA VAL A 289 32.32 19.74 46.26
C VAL A 289 31.01 20.29 46.79
N GLY A 290 29.94 19.55 46.56
CA GLY A 290 28.64 19.74 47.26
C GLY A 290 27.53 19.14 46.45
N GLU A 291 26.97 18.16 46.78
CA GLU A 291 26.30 17.44 47.86
C GLU A 291 24.82 17.16 47.48
N ALA A 292 24.44 16.01 47.82
CA ALA A 292 23.20 15.25 47.75
C ALA A 292 21.95 15.95 48.30
N GLY A 293 20.82 15.48 47.84
CA GLY A 293 19.49 15.76 48.44
C GLY A 293 18.47 14.75 47.98
N THR A 294 18.35 13.74 48.73
CA THR A 294 17.35 12.78 49.15
C THR A 294 15.95 13.35 49.39
N GLY A 295 14.93 12.52 49.06
CA GLY A 295 13.78 12.33 49.94
C GLY A 295 12.42 12.69 49.42
N GLY A 296 11.51 11.74 49.50
CA GLY A 296 10.09 12.04 49.54
C GLY A 296 9.14 10.92 49.12
N THR A 297 8.99 9.95 49.98
CA THR A 297 7.90 8.96 50.03
C THR A 297 6.55 9.61 50.35
N GLY A 298 5.48 9.08 49.78
CA GLY A 298 4.11 9.43 50.16
C GLY A 298 3.10 8.38 49.68
N THR A 299 2.85 7.50 50.57
CA THR A 299 1.82 6.51 50.81
C THR A 299 0.40 7.05 50.80
N GLY A 300 -0.55 6.19 50.37
CA GLY A 300 -1.81 6.05 51.08
C GLY A 300 -3.09 6.30 50.31
N GLY A 301 -4.00 5.32 50.34
CA GLY A 301 -5.41 5.60 50.26
C GLY A 301 -6.26 4.50 49.63
N THR A 302 -6.58 3.52 50.42
CA THR A 302 -7.65 2.51 50.36
C THR A 302 -9.06 3.09 50.34
N GLY A 303 -10.01 2.35 49.74
CA GLY A 303 -11.46 2.46 49.94
C GLY A 303 -12.19 1.69 48.83
N ALA A 304 -12.63 0.59 49.03
CA ALA A 304 -13.58 -0.31 49.64
C ALA A 304 -15.06 0.12 49.52
N GLY A 305 -15.88 -0.84 49.05
CA GLY A 305 -17.32 -0.95 49.30
C GLY A 305 -18.16 -0.65 48.06
N GLY A 306 -19.05 -1.49 47.69
CA GLY A 306 -19.99 -2.44 48.15
C GLY A 306 -20.91 -2.75 46.97
N GLU A 307 -21.16 -3.93 46.73
CA GLU A 307 -22.26 -4.85 47.00
C GLU A 307 -23.67 -4.32 46.72
N ARG A 308 -24.36 -5.01 45.85
CA ARG A 308 -25.69 -5.70 45.95
C ARG A 308 -26.42 -5.63 44.61
N LEU A 309 -26.67 -6.78 44.04
CA LEU A 309 -27.74 -7.77 44.15
C LEU A 309 -29.12 -7.31 43.62
N VAL A 310 -29.66 -8.20 42.80
CA VAL A 310 -31.03 -8.73 42.71
C VAL A 310 -31.98 -8.12 41.69
N GLY A 311 -32.50 -9.05 40.84
CA GLY A 311 -33.87 -9.04 40.42
C GLY A 311 -34.13 -9.54 38.99
N THR A 312 -34.18 -10.80 38.80
CA THR A 312 -35.18 -11.75 38.31
C THR A 312 -36.42 -11.25 37.53
N ARG A 313 -36.72 -11.99 36.46
CA ARG A 313 -38.03 -12.37 35.86
C ARG A 313 -38.67 -11.31 34.95
N ARG A 314 -38.98 -11.59 33.71
CA ARG A 314 -39.76 -12.69 33.08
C ARG A 314 -39.32 -12.82 31.61
#